data_00bfd0305b08b843d65dc2c4dbde25b5
#
_entry.id   00bfd0305b08b843d65dc2c4dbde25b5
#
_cell.length_a   1.000
_cell.length_b   1.000
_cell.length_c   1.000
_cell.angle_alpha   90.00
_cell.angle_beta   90.00
_cell.angle_gamma   90.00
#
_symmetry.space_group_name_H-M   'P 1'
#
loop_
_entity.id
_entity.type
_entity.pdbx_description
1 polymer ?
#
loop_
_entity_poly.entity_id
_entity_poly.type
_entity_poly.pdbx_seq_one_letter_code
_entity_poly.pdbx_strand_id
1 'polypeptide(L)'
;MTHLTLSITTIGDLLLEGKITRQKDGKPIDNVRLTVPEYQRPYKWTARNAIQLLDDITEAKNDNKEVYRVGTLILHKDQDDQGLERYNIVDGQQRIITFSLLLYALYELEKPTERRDIDFLRQQVFDNPFSRHH
;
A
#
# COMPACT_ATOMS: atom_id res chain seq x y z
N MET A 1 -8.98 22.51 13.51
CA MET A 1 -10.09 21.60 13.19
C MET A 1 -9.60 20.51 12.25
N THR A 2 -9.88 19.27 12.61
CA THR A 2 -9.44 18.14 11.78
C THR A 2 -10.48 17.82 10.72
N HIS A 3 -10.06 17.77 9.48
CA HIS A 3 -10.93 17.40 8.38
C HIS A 3 -10.66 15.96 7.99
N LEU A 4 -11.73 15.15 7.97
CA LEU A 4 -11.65 13.79 7.47
C LEU A 4 -12.07 13.77 6.01
N THR A 5 -11.22 13.25 5.18
CA THR A 5 -11.52 13.02 3.76
C THR A 5 -11.64 11.53 3.53
N LEU A 6 -12.79 11.12 3.01
CA LEU A 6 -13.02 9.73 2.68
C LEU A 6 -12.73 9.51 1.21
N SER A 7 -11.91 8.52 0.93
CA SER A 7 -11.49 8.22 -0.44
C SER A 7 -11.47 6.72 -0.67
N ILE A 8 -11.53 6.35 -1.95
CA ILE A 8 -11.39 4.95 -2.36
C ILE A 8 -10.23 4.89 -3.32
N THR A 9 -9.37 3.89 -3.14
CA THR A 9 -8.27 3.63 -4.05
C THR A 9 -8.08 2.12 -4.20
N THR A 10 -7.27 1.73 -5.18
CA THR A 10 -6.89 0.33 -5.33
C THR A 10 -5.50 0.12 -4.75
N ILE A 11 -5.17 -1.14 -4.46
CA ILE A 11 -3.82 -1.50 -4.01
C ILE A 11 -2.79 -1.10 -5.08
N GLY A 12 -3.12 -1.34 -6.36
CA GLY A 12 -2.22 -0.97 -7.46
C GLY A 12 -1.95 0.52 -7.51
N ASP A 13 -2.99 1.34 -7.47
CA ASP A 13 -2.82 2.78 -7.50
C ASP A 13 -2.01 3.28 -6.31
N LEU A 14 -2.34 2.79 -5.13
CA LEU A 14 -1.69 3.27 -3.91
C LEU A 14 -0.22 2.85 -3.84
N LEU A 15 0.08 1.58 -4.08
CA LEU A 15 1.41 1.04 -3.86
C LEU A 15 2.33 1.15 -5.08
N LEU A 16 1.79 1.10 -6.28
CA LEU A 16 2.61 1.14 -7.50
C LEU A 16 2.69 2.54 -8.10
N GLU A 17 1.63 3.34 -7.97
CA GLU A 17 1.59 4.65 -8.59
C GLU A 17 1.56 5.81 -7.58
N GLY A 18 1.39 5.51 -6.29
CA GLY A 18 1.32 6.54 -5.27
C GLY A 18 0.14 7.47 -5.43
N LYS A 19 -1.03 6.92 -5.77
CA LYS A 19 -2.24 7.70 -6.04
C LYS A 19 -3.38 7.29 -5.14
N ILE A 20 -4.19 8.27 -4.76
CA ILE A 20 -5.47 8.04 -4.09
C ILE A 20 -6.53 8.82 -4.84
N THR A 21 -7.62 8.14 -5.17
CA THR A 21 -8.74 8.80 -5.84
C THR A 21 -9.68 9.39 -4.80
N ARG A 22 -9.96 10.70 -4.89
CA ARG A 22 -10.93 11.33 -4.03
C ARG A 22 -12.34 11.00 -4.48
N GLN A 23 -13.12 10.42 -3.58
CA GLN A 23 -14.48 10.02 -3.90
C GLN A 23 -15.40 11.23 -4.12
N LYS A 24 -15.19 12.31 -3.38
CA LYS A 24 -16.09 13.46 -3.39
C LYS A 24 -16.03 14.29 -4.66
N ASP A 25 -14.83 14.54 -5.18
CA ASP A 25 -14.65 15.39 -6.35
C ASP A 25 -14.06 14.67 -7.55
N GLY A 26 -13.77 13.39 -7.40
CA GLY A 26 -13.19 12.57 -8.46
C GLY A 26 -11.75 12.89 -8.80
N LYS A 27 -11.15 13.84 -8.12
CA LYS A 27 -9.76 14.20 -8.38
C LYS A 27 -8.81 13.27 -7.62
N PRO A 28 -7.79 12.73 -8.31
CA PRO A 28 -6.81 11.89 -7.64
C PRO A 28 -5.87 12.74 -6.78
N ILE A 29 -5.35 12.12 -5.74
CA ILE A 29 -4.24 12.68 -4.99
C ILE A 29 -2.99 11.98 -5.50
N ASP A 30 -2.04 12.74 -6.02
CA ASP A 30 -0.80 12.21 -6.58
C ASP A 30 0.35 12.35 -5.59
N ASN A 31 1.43 11.65 -5.86
CA ASN A 31 2.67 11.71 -5.07
C ASN A 31 2.44 11.35 -3.61
N VAL A 32 1.63 10.33 -3.39
CA VAL A 32 1.36 9.85 -2.04
C VAL A 32 2.53 9.00 -1.56
N ARG A 33 3.26 9.53 -0.58
CA ARG A 33 4.38 8.83 0.04
C ARG A 33 3.93 8.28 1.38
N LEU A 34 3.79 6.97 1.45
CA LEU A 34 3.36 6.30 2.67
C LEU A 34 4.52 6.12 3.64
N THR A 35 4.27 6.34 4.91
CA THR A 35 5.27 6.12 5.95
C THR A 35 4.65 5.36 7.12
N VAL A 36 5.48 4.59 7.82
CA VAL A 36 5.10 3.93 9.06
C VAL A 36 5.84 4.64 10.19
N PRO A 37 5.14 5.35 11.08
CA PRO A 37 5.80 6.02 12.19
C PRO A 37 6.52 5.05 13.13
N GLU A 38 7.64 5.49 13.69
CA GLU A 38 8.47 4.63 14.56
C GLU A 38 7.74 4.11 15.78
N TYR A 39 6.80 4.88 16.30
CA TYR A 39 6.06 4.49 17.50
C TYR A 39 4.96 3.48 17.22
N GLN A 40 4.80 3.06 15.97
CA GLN A 40 3.76 2.10 15.60
C GLN A 40 4.19 0.67 15.91
N ARG A 41 3.19 -0.21 15.90
CA ARG A 41 3.41 -1.62 16.22
C ARG A 41 4.34 -2.28 15.21
N PRO A 42 5.23 -3.17 15.67
CA PRO A 42 6.04 -3.93 14.74
C PRO A 42 5.19 -4.84 13.87
N TYR A 43 5.75 -5.26 12.75
CA TYR A 43 5.06 -6.19 11.85
C TYR A 43 4.86 -7.53 12.56
N LYS A 44 3.61 -7.92 12.73
CA LYS A 44 3.24 -9.14 13.46
C LYS A 44 2.52 -10.17 12.61
N TRP A 45 2.21 -9.85 11.37
CA TRP A 45 1.56 -10.82 10.51
C TRP A 45 2.49 -11.99 10.25
N THR A 46 1.92 -13.19 10.28
CA THR A 46 2.63 -14.44 9.98
C THR A 46 2.34 -14.86 8.55
N ALA A 47 3.06 -15.89 8.08
CA ALA A 47 2.77 -16.49 6.79
C ALA A 47 1.31 -16.92 6.68
N ARG A 48 0.71 -17.39 7.77
CA ARG A 48 -0.70 -17.79 7.79
C ARG A 48 -1.61 -16.62 7.46
N ASN A 49 -1.35 -15.45 8.02
CA ASN A 49 -2.13 -14.25 7.73
C ASN A 49 -2.03 -13.86 6.26
N ALA A 50 -0.83 -13.91 5.70
CA ALA A 50 -0.59 -13.59 4.29
C ALA A 50 -1.28 -14.59 3.36
N ILE A 51 -1.21 -15.87 3.68
CA ILE A 51 -1.86 -16.92 2.90
C ILE A 51 -3.38 -16.75 2.94
N GLN A 52 -3.93 -16.45 4.12
CA GLN A 52 -5.37 -16.21 4.24
C GLN A 52 -5.81 -15.04 3.38
N LEU A 53 -5.04 -13.97 3.35
CA LEU A 53 -5.33 -12.82 2.51
C LEU A 53 -5.35 -13.19 1.03
N LEU A 54 -4.35 -13.97 0.58
CA LEU A 54 -4.30 -14.44 -0.81
C LEU A 54 -5.47 -15.35 -1.14
N ASP A 55 -5.84 -16.24 -0.23
CA ASP A 55 -6.97 -17.13 -0.43
C ASP A 55 -8.27 -16.35 -0.56
N ASP A 56 -8.46 -15.34 0.27
CA ASP A 56 -9.66 -14.50 0.23
C ASP A 56 -9.77 -13.75 -1.10
N ILE A 57 -8.65 -13.22 -1.58
CA ILE A 57 -8.61 -12.51 -2.87
C ILE A 57 -8.88 -13.48 -4.03
N THR A 58 -8.27 -14.66 -3.99
CA THR A 58 -8.46 -15.68 -5.02
C THR A 58 -9.92 -16.15 -5.07
N GLU A 59 -10.51 -16.36 -3.92
CA GLU A 59 -11.92 -16.73 -3.83
C GLU A 59 -12.82 -15.66 -4.42
N ALA A 60 -12.58 -14.39 -4.09
CA ALA A 60 -13.35 -13.29 -4.63
C ALA A 60 -13.23 -13.20 -6.16
N LYS A 61 -12.03 -13.45 -6.70
CA LYS A 61 -11.81 -13.49 -8.14
C LYS A 61 -12.57 -14.63 -8.80
N ASN A 62 -12.53 -15.82 -8.20
CA ASN A 62 -13.21 -16.98 -8.72
C ASN A 62 -14.73 -16.84 -8.67
N ASP A 63 -15.24 -16.08 -7.71
CA ASP A 63 -16.67 -15.78 -7.59
C ASP A 63 -17.09 -14.62 -8.51
N ASN A 64 -16.20 -14.14 -9.37
CA ASN A 64 -16.46 -13.06 -10.32
C ASN A 64 -16.89 -11.75 -9.65
N LYS A 65 -16.39 -11.49 -8.47
CA LYS A 65 -16.64 -10.21 -7.81
C LYS A 65 -15.83 -9.12 -8.50
N GLU A 66 -16.50 -8.05 -8.90
CA GLU A 66 -15.84 -6.91 -9.53
C GLU A 66 -14.90 -6.19 -8.58
N VAL A 67 -15.26 -6.12 -7.32
CA VAL A 67 -14.49 -5.42 -6.30
C VAL A 67 -14.41 -6.30 -5.06
N TYR A 68 -13.18 -6.43 -4.54
CA TYR A 68 -12.95 -7.03 -3.24
C TYR A 68 -12.31 -5.98 -2.33
N ARG A 69 -13.01 -5.64 -1.25
CA ARG A 69 -12.51 -4.64 -0.31
C ARG A 69 -11.57 -5.31 0.68
N VAL A 70 -10.31 -4.90 0.62
CA VAL A 70 -9.29 -5.50 1.51
C VAL A 70 -9.26 -4.84 2.88
N GLY A 71 -9.92 -3.72 3.07
CA GLY A 71 -10.03 -3.08 4.37
C GLY A 71 -9.96 -1.57 4.29
N THR A 72 -9.86 -0.97 5.46
CA THR A 72 -9.76 0.47 5.62
C THR A 72 -8.36 0.85 6.05
N LEU A 73 -7.85 1.92 5.46
CA LEU A 73 -6.55 2.48 5.79
C LEU A 73 -6.77 3.88 6.35
N ILE A 74 -6.15 4.17 7.49
CA ILE A 74 -6.23 5.51 8.09
C ILE A 74 -4.86 6.16 7.94
N LEU A 75 -4.84 7.33 7.30
CA LEU A 75 -3.62 8.07 7.04
C LEU A 75 -3.69 9.44 7.71
N HIS A 76 -2.56 9.88 8.21
CA HIS A 76 -2.37 11.24 8.72
C HIS A 76 -1.32 11.94 7.87
N LYS A 77 -1.72 13.02 7.22
CA LYS A 77 -0.84 13.78 6.35
C LYS A 77 -0.07 14.83 7.15
N ASP A 78 1.23 14.87 6.98
CA ASP A 78 2.07 15.93 7.54
C ASP A 78 3.22 16.21 6.58
N GLN A 79 4.22 16.94 7.05
CA GLN A 79 5.42 17.24 6.27
C GLN A 79 6.65 16.76 7.02
N ASP A 80 7.65 16.31 6.28
CA ASP A 80 8.93 15.94 6.87
C ASP A 80 9.79 17.20 7.11
N ASP A 81 11.02 16.99 7.57
CA ASP A 81 11.93 18.10 7.91
C ASP A 81 12.30 18.95 6.69
N GLN A 82 12.11 18.42 5.50
CA GLN A 82 12.40 19.13 4.24
C GLN A 82 11.15 19.75 3.63
N GLY A 83 10.01 19.66 4.31
CA GLY A 83 8.75 20.21 3.83
C GLY A 83 8.02 19.34 2.85
N LEU A 84 8.49 18.11 2.59
CA LEU A 84 7.81 17.19 1.70
C LEU A 84 6.66 16.49 2.40
N GLU A 85 5.54 16.42 1.72
CA GLU A 85 4.36 15.75 2.26
C GLU A 85 4.57 14.26 2.42
N ARG A 86 4.07 13.75 3.53
CA ARG A 86 4.06 12.30 3.78
C ARG A 86 2.72 11.91 4.37
N TYR A 87 2.34 10.67 4.11
CA TYR A 87 1.09 10.10 4.59
C TYR A 87 1.43 8.99 5.57
N ASN A 88 1.32 9.30 6.85
CA ASN A 88 1.65 8.37 7.92
C ASN A 88 0.51 7.38 8.09
N ILE A 89 0.83 6.09 8.07
CA ILE A 89 -0.18 5.06 8.25
C ILE A 89 -0.48 4.94 9.74
N VAL A 90 -1.70 5.35 10.12
CA VAL A 90 -2.16 5.27 11.50
C VAL A 90 -2.76 3.89 11.78
N ASP A 91 -3.50 3.37 10.82
CA ASP A 91 -4.11 2.04 10.93
C ASP A 91 -4.07 1.35 9.58
N GLY A 92 -3.91 0.02 9.57
CA GLY A 92 -3.82 -0.78 8.36
C GLY A 92 -2.39 -1.11 7.95
N GLN A 93 -1.41 -0.88 8.81
CA GLN A 93 0.01 -1.07 8.50
C GLN A 93 0.34 -2.49 8.11
N GLN A 94 -0.16 -3.48 8.87
CA GLN A 94 0.15 -4.88 8.62
C GLN A 94 -0.25 -5.29 7.21
N ARG A 95 -1.44 -4.85 6.80
CA ARG A 95 -1.97 -5.17 5.48
C ARG A 95 -1.15 -4.54 4.37
N ILE A 96 -0.80 -3.27 4.53
CA ILE A 96 -0.02 -2.55 3.52
C ILE A 96 1.38 -3.14 3.39
N ILE A 97 2.04 -3.45 4.48
CA ILE A 97 3.36 -4.08 4.45
C ILE A 97 3.26 -5.45 3.77
N THR A 98 2.24 -6.23 4.11
CA THR A 98 2.03 -7.54 3.50
C THR A 98 1.82 -7.44 2.00
N PHE A 99 0.96 -6.52 1.53
CA PHE A 99 0.76 -6.32 0.10
C PHE A 99 2.04 -5.91 -0.61
N SER A 100 2.82 -5.04 -0.01
CA SER A 100 4.10 -4.62 -0.59
C SER A 100 5.04 -5.81 -0.77
N LEU A 101 5.15 -6.65 0.25
CA LEU A 101 5.98 -7.85 0.19
C LEU A 101 5.46 -8.86 -0.84
N LEU A 102 4.16 -9.04 -0.93
CA LEU A 102 3.54 -9.95 -1.89
C LEU A 102 3.77 -9.48 -3.34
N LEU A 103 3.61 -8.19 -3.59
CA LEU A 103 3.86 -7.64 -4.92
C LEU A 103 5.30 -7.86 -5.34
N TYR A 104 6.23 -7.63 -4.43
CA TYR A 104 7.64 -7.86 -4.70
C TYR A 104 7.92 -9.34 -5.01
N ALA A 105 7.36 -10.23 -4.18
CA ALA A 105 7.55 -11.67 -4.36
C ALA A 105 7.01 -12.16 -5.70
N LEU A 106 5.82 -11.68 -6.10
CA LEU A 106 5.24 -12.05 -7.37
C LEU A 106 6.11 -11.63 -8.55
N TYR A 107 6.69 -10.45 -8.48
CA TYR A 107 7.57 -9.99 -9.54
C TYR A 107 8.85 -10.79 -9.62
N GLU A 108 9.42 -11.15 -8.49
CA GLU A 108 10.62 -12.01 -8.49
C GLU A 108 10.33 -13.38 -9.08
N LEU A 109 9.15 -13.94 -8.81
CA LEU A 109 8.77 -15.26 -9.32
C LEU A 109 8.51 -15.25 -10.82
N GLU A 110 7.92 -14.19 -11.35
CA GLU A 110 7.60 -14.12 -12.76
C GLU A 110 8.82 -13.86 -13.63
N LYS A 111 9.90 -13.37 -13.04
CA LYS A 111 11.11 -12.97 -13.77
C LYS A 111 10.76 -12.14 -15.00
N PRO A 112 10.16 -10.97 -14.80
CA PRO A 112 9.75 -10.15 -15.95
C PRO A 112 10.91 -9.89 -16.88
N THR A 113 10.60 -9.89 -18.16
CA THR A 113 11.59 -9.67 -19.21
C THR A 113 12.07 -8.23 -19.26
N GLU A 114 11.32 -7.33 -18.68
CA GLU A 114 11.67 -5.91 -18.67
C GLU A 114 12.19 -5.50 -17.30
N ARG A 115 13.48 -5.17 -17.25
CA ARG A 115 14.12 -4.72 -16.03
C ARG A 115 13.48 -3.48 -15.43
N ARG A 116 12.88 -2.67 -16.27
CA ARG A 116 12.26 -1.42 -15.84
C ARG A 116 11.16 -1.65 -14.81
N ASP A 117 10.37 -2.69 -15.01
CA ASP A 117 9.28 -3.01 -14.11
C ASP A 117 9.78 -3.53 -12.77
N ILE A 118 10.84 -4.33 -12.79
CA ILE A 118 11.47 -4.82 -11.57
C ILE A 118 12.02 -3.66 -10.76
N ASP A 119 12.76 -2.78 -11.41
CA ASP A 119 13.39 -1.65 -10.74
C ASP A 119 12.35 -0.71 -10.15
N PHE A 120 11.27 -0.45 -10.88
CA PHE A 120 10.17 0.37 -10.38
C PHE A 120 9.56 -0.24 -9.12
N LEU A 121 9.29 -1.53 -9.12
CA LEU A 121 8.71 -2.20 -7.97
C LEU A 121 9.65 -2.24 -6.78
N ARG A 122 10.93 -2.48 -7.01
CA ARG A 122 11.91 -2.43 -5.93
C ARG A 122 11.93 -1.06 -5.28
N GLN A 123 11.84 -0.02 -6.09
CA GLN A 123 11.80 1.33 -5.58
C GLN A 123 10.56 1.56 -4.73
N GLN A 124 9.39 1.07 -5.16
CA GLN A 124 8.16 1.21 -4.40
C GLN A 124 8.17 0.41 -3.09
N VAL A 125 8.78 -0.76 -3.09
CA VAL A 125 8.79 -1.62 -1.92
C VAL A 125 9.95 -1.30 -0.98
N PHE A 126 11.16 -1.11 -1.51
CA PHE A 126 12.36 -0.99 -0.70
C PHE A 126 12.79 0.45 -0.42
N ASP A 127 12.51 1.37 -1.31
CA ASP A 127 12.85 2.78 -1.10
C ASP A 127 11.76 3.54 -0.37
N ASN A 128 10.61 2.93 -0.19
CA ASN A 128 9.54 3.51 0.60
C ASN A 128 9.94 3.47 2.07
N PRO A 129 9.69 4.54 2.85
CA PRO A 129 10.14 4.62 4.24
C PRO A 129 9.76 3.43 5.11
N PHE A 130 8.58 2.84 4.92
CA PHE A 130 8.19 1.70 5.74
C PHE A 130 9.00 0.44 5.44
N SER A 131 9.67 0.36 4.29
CA SER A 131 10.53 -0.77 3.93
C SER A 131 11.95 -0.61 4.46
N ARG A 132 12.36 0.60 4.81
CA ARG A 132 13.73 0.88 5.26
C ARG A 132 13.93 0.70 6.75
N HIS A 133 12.84 0.71 7.49
CA HIS A 133 12.90 0.65 8.96
C HIS A 133 12.74 -0.78 9.43
N HIS A 134 13.81 -1.53 9.35
CA HIS A 134 13.83 -2.89 9.87
C HIS A 134 15.12 -3.20 10.60
#